data_51c88b58af557dc75f0d686209b590ef
#
_entry.id   51c88b58af557dc75f0d686209b590ef
#
_cell.length_a   1.000
_cell.length_b   1.000
_cell.length_c   1.000
_cell.angle_alpha   90.00
_cell.angle_beta   90.00
_cell.angle_gamma   90.00
#
_symmetry.space_group_name_H-M   'P 1'
#
loop_
_entity.id
_entity.type
_entity.pdbx_description
1 polymer ?
#
loop_
_entity_poly.entity_id
_entity_poly.type
_entity_poly.pdbx_seq_one_letter_code
_entity_poly.pdbx_strand_id
1 'polypeptide(L)'
;MPTMDAVMTTTDVANRFHELAQSGKWDQIQAELFADDAWSIEPDSSPGVKAVQGKEAIKQKGVKFQEKLEEMHGGYSNKPQVAGNHFAVVMGMDATMKDQGRMKMDEIVVYQVKDGKIVKEQFFY
;
A
#
# COMPACT_ATOMS: atom_id res chain seq x y z
N MET A 1 0.57 -32.46 3.14
CA MET A 1 0.59 -31.74 3.56
C MET A 1 0.57 -30.72 3.38
N PRO A 2 0.29 -30.22 3.32
CA PRO A 2 0.61 -29.16 3.12
C PRO A 2 1.03 -28.53 3.56
N THR A 3 1.15 -28.28 2.88
CA THR A 3 1.83 -27.83 3.75
C THR A 3 1.39 -26.55 4.18
N MET A 4 0.95 -26.57 5.25
CA MET A 4 0.54 -25.43 5.92
C MET A 4 1.61 -24.43 6.07
N ASP A 5 2.84 -24.90 5.92
CA ASP A 5 4.00 -24.02 6.09
C ASP A 5 4.47 -23.42 4.78
N ALA A 6 3.74 -23.68 3.72
CA ALA A 6 4.11 -23.13 2.43
C ALA A 6 4.00 -21.61 2.47
N VAL A 7 5.09 -20.94 2.16
CA VAL A 7 5.16 -19.50 2.10
C VAL A 7 4.50 -19.04 0.80
N MET A 8 3.72 -17.98 0.85
CA MET A 8 3.10 -17.40 -0.33
C MET A 8 4.17 -16.89 -1.29
N THR A 9 3.97 -17.11 -2.58
CA THR A 9 4.83 -16.54 -3.62
C THR A 9 4.53 -15.05 -3.79
N THR A 10 5.38 -14.35 -4.52
CA THR A 10 5.11 -12.95 -4.85
C THR A 10 3.78 -12.79 -5.57
N THR A 11 3.48 -13.70 -6.50
CA THR A 11 2.20 -13.69 -7.22
C THR A 11 1.02 -13.91 -6.27
N ASP A 12 1.15 -14.82 -5.31
CA ASP A 12 0.10 -15.05 -4.33
C ASP A 12 -0.17 -13.80 -3.50
N VAL A 13 0.89 -13.14 -3.04
CA VAL A 13 0.77 -11.90 -2.27
C VAL A 13 0.11 -10.80 -3.11
N ALA A 14 0.53 -10.67 -4.37
CA ALA A 14 -0.04 -9.67 -5.27
C ALA A 14 -1.53 -9.92 -5.52
N ASN A 15 -1.92 -11.18 -5.72
CA ASN A 15 -3.32 -11.53 -5.95
C ASN A 15 -4.17 -11.26 -4.70
N ARG A 16 -3.66 -11.61 -3.53
CA ARG A 16 -4.36 -11.34 -2.28
C ARG A 16 -4.47 -9.84 -2.01
N PHE A 17 -3.40 -9.10 -2.29
CA PHE A 17 -3.42 -7.64 -2.23
C PHE A 17 -4.53 -7.07 -3.10
N HIS A 18 -4.60 -7.51 -4.35
CA HIS A 18 -5.61 -7.03 -5.29
C HIS A 18 -7.04 -7.31 -4.80
N GLU A 19 -7.28 -8.53 -4.33
CA GLU A 19 -8.56 -8.93 -3.79
C GLU A 19 -9.01 -8.01 -2.65
N LEU A 20 -8.11 -7.76 -1.70
CA LEU A 20 -8.42 -6.90 -0.56
C LEU A 20 -8.57 -5.44 -0.96
N ALA A 21 -7.73 -4.96 -1.88
CA ALA A 21 -7.79 -3.58 -2.36
C ALA A 21 -9.11 -3.29 -3.08
N GLN A 22 -9.60 -4.23 -3.90
CA GLN A 22 -10.87 -4.08 -4.59
C GLN A 22 -12.05 -4.02 -3.63
N SER A 23 -11.89 -4.58 -2.45
CA SER A 23 -12.92 -4.55 -1.41
C SER A 23 -12.72 -3.41 -0.40
N GLY A 24 -11.72 -2.56 -0.62
CA GLY A 24 -11.44 -1.44 0.26
C GLY A 24 -10.86 -1.83 1.63
N LYS A 25 -10.31 -3.02 1.74
CA LYS A 25 -9.83 -3.56 3.02
C LYS A 25 -8.35 -3.26 3.23
N TRP A 26 -8.00 -1.98 3.20
CA TRP A 26 -6.60 -1.54 3.31
C TRP A 26 -5.96 -1.90 4.64
N ASP A 27 -6.71 -1.83 5.75
CA ASP A 27 -6.20 -2.22 7.06
C ASP A 27 -5.83 -3.70 7.10
N GLN A 28 -6.64 -4.53 6.44
CA GLN A 28 -6.39 -5.96 6.38
C GLN A 28 -5.15 -6.27 5.53
N ILE A 29 -4.91 -5.50 4.46
CA ILE A 29 -3.69 -5.66 3.67
C ILE A 29 -2.47 -5.52 4.57
N GLN A 30 -2.43 -4.48 5.39
CA GLN A 30 -1.31 -4.27 6.30
C GLN A 30 -1.20 -5.37 7.33
N ALA A 31 -2.33 -5.73 7.95
CA ALA A 31 -2.34 -6.75 9.00
C ALA A 31 -1.90 -8.12 8.47
N GLU A 32 -2.37 -8.49 7.28
CA GLU A 32 -2.19 -9.83 6.74
C GLU A 32 -0.91 -9.98 5.92
N LEU A 33 -0.57 -8.97 5.11
CA LEU A 33 0.45 -9.11 4.07
C LEU A 33 1.78 -8.39 4.36
N PHE A 34 1.80 -7.40 5.25
CA PHE A 34 3.03 -6.67 5.55
C PHE A 34 3.86 -7.38 6.59
N ALA A 35 5.18 -7.39 6.40
CA ALA A 35 6.12 -7.82 7.43
C ALA A 35 6.11 -6.82 8.58
N ASP A 36 6.43 -7.28 9.79
CA ASP A 36 6.40 -6.42 10.97
C ASP A 36 7.36 -5.24 10.86
N ASP A 37 8.46 -5.40 10.14
CA ASP A 37 9.50 -4.38 9.96
C ASP A 37 9.50 -3.75 8.57
N ALA A 38 8.38 -3.83 7.85
CA ALA A 38 8.28 -3.30 6.50
C ALA A 38 8.60 -1.81 6.43
N TRP A 39 9.17 -1.40 5.30
CA TRP A 39 9.42 0.00 4.99
C TRP A 39 8.32 0.58 4.13
N SER A 40 8.01 1.85 4.35
CA SER A 40 7.12 2.64 3.48
C SER A 40 7.86 3.91 3.09
N ILE A 41 8.07 4.10 1.79
CA ILE A 41 8.94 5.16 1.26
C ILE A 41 8.15 6.07 0.32
N GLU A 42 8.13 7.36 0.63
CA GLU A 42 7.53 8.39 -0.21
C GLU A 42 8.59 9.03 -1.10
N PRO A 43 8.21 9.63 -2.23
CA PRO A 43 9.17 10.33 -3.07
C PRO A 43 9.71 11.60 -2.38
N ASP A 44 10.83 12.09 -2.87
CA ASP A 44 11.47 13.29 -2.31
C ASP A 44 10.56 14.50 -2.37
N SER A 45 9.63 14.55 -3.31
CA SER A 45 8.66 15.63 -3.44
C SER A 45 7.59 15.64 -2.35
N SER A 46 7.49 14.57 -1.56
CA SER A 46 6.49 14.50 -0.50
C SER A 46 6.77 15.55 0.56
N PRO A 47 5.74 16.29 1.00
CA PRO A 47 5.91 17.33 2.02
C PRO A 47 6.08 16.75 3.43
N GLY A 48 5.75 15.50 3.63
CA GLY A 48 5.79 14.88 4.96
C GLY A 48 7.01 14.00 5.16
N VAL A 49 6.86 13.00 6.03
CA VAL A 49 7.90 12.04 6.32
C VAL A 49 8.20 11.21 5.08
N LYS A 50 9.49 11.10 4.73
CA LYS A 50 9.89 10.41 3.50
C LYS A 50 9.92 8.88 3.65
N ALA A 51 10.24 8.39 4.83
CA ALA A 51 10.32 6.96 5.06
C ALA A 51 9.97 6.63 6.50
N VAL A 52 9.21 5.56 6.67
CA VAL A 52 8.93 5.02 8.00
C VAL A 52 9.15 3.51 7.96
N GLN A 53 9.50 2.93 9.08
CA GLN A 53 9.71 1.49 9.20
C GLN A 53 8.83 0.93 10.29
N GLY A 54 8.24 -0.23 9.99
CA GLY A 54 7.42 -0.97 10.94
C GLY A 54 5.94 -0.82 10.67
N LYS A 55 5.21 -1.89 10.94
CA LYS A 55 3.75 -1.93 10.73
C LYS A 55 3.03 -0.82 11.48
N GLU A 56 3.43 -0.58 12.72
CA GLU A 56 2.77 0.45 13.53
C GLU A 56 3.02 1.85 12.97
N ALA A 57 4.26 2.14 12.55
CA ALA A 57 4.60 3.44 11.95
C ALA A 57 3.84 3.65 10.64
N ILE A 58 3.71 2.59 9.83
CA ILE A 58 2.95 2.65 8.58
C ILE A 58 1.47 2.90 8.86
N LYS A 59 0.93 2.23 9.87
CA LYS A 59 -0.46 2.43 10.28
C LYS A 59 -0.69 3.88 10.72
N GLN A 60 0.22 4.43 11.53
CA GLN A 60 0.11 5.82 11.99
C GLN A 60 0.19 6.82 10.84
N LYS A 61 1.01 6.54 9.85
CA LYS A 61 1.08 7.34 8.63
C LYS A 61 -0.29 7.38 7.94
N GLY A 62 -0.96 6.25 7.85
CA GLY A 62 -2.31 6.16 7.30
C GLY A 62 -3.35 6.90 8.13
N VAL A 63 -3.26 6.82 9.45
CA VAL A 63 -4.15 7.54 10.35
C VAL A 63 -4.00 9.05 10.15
N LYS A 64 -2.77 9.56 10.04
CA LYS A 64 -2.53 10.98 9.81
C LYS A 64 -3.12 11.44 8.49
N PHE A 65 -3.01 10.61 7.45
CA PHE A 65 -3.63 10.91 6.17
C PHE A 65 -5.15 11.00 6.30
N GLN A 66 -5.76 10.06 7.00
CA GLN A 66 -7.22 10.04 7.22
C GLN A 66 -7.68 11.29 7.97
N GLU A 67 -6.88 11.77 8.91
CA GLU A 67 -7.22 12.98 9.67
C GLU A 67 -7.29 14.23 8.80
N LYS A 68 -6.53 14.26 7.70
CA LYS A 68 -6.52 15.37 6.75
C LYS A 68 -7.61 15.24 5.69
N LEU A 69 -8.28 14.12 5.63
CA LEU A 69 -9.28 13.83 4.63
C LEU A 69 -10.63 14.37 5.08
N GLU A 70 -11.26 15.19 4.24
CA GLU A 70 -12.62 15.66 4.51
C GLU A 70 -13.64 14.75 3.87
N GLU A 71 -13.43 14.36 2.62
CA GLU A 71 -14.35 13.51 1.90
C GLU A 71 -13.61 12.71 0.82
N MET A 72 -13.92 11.42 0.73
CA MET A 72 -13.43 10.57 -0.35
C MET A 72 -14.53 10.47 -1.41
N HIS A 73 -14.21 10.91 -2.63
CA HIS A 73 -15.16 10.88 -3.75
C HIS A 73 -15.04 9.60 -4.55
N GLY A 74 -13.85 9.00 -4.59
CA GLY A 74 -13.64 7.76 -5.32
C GLY A 74 -12.17 7.39 -5.33
N GLY A 75 -11.90 6.20 -5.82
CA GLY A 75 -10.54 5.72 -5.95
C GLY A 75 -10.50 4.47 -6.81
N TYR A 76 -9.31 4.07 -7.19
CA TYR A 76 -9.11 2.85 -7.95
C TYR A 76 -7.75 2.24 -7.62
N SER A 77 -7.67 0.94 -7.88
CA SER A 77 -6.43 0.19 -7.78
C SER A 77 -6.46 -0.83 -8.92
N ASN A 78 -5.49 -0.75 -9.82
CA ASN A 78 -5.44 -1.64 -10.97
C ASN A 78 -4.83 -2.98 -10.60
N LYS A 79 -4.99 -3.96 -11.50
CA LYS A 79 -4.42 -5.28 -11.29
C LYS A 79 -2.90 -5.19 -11.19
N PRO A 80 -2.28 -5.83 -10.21
CA PRO A 80 -0.82 -5.79 -10.04
C PRO A 80 -0.07 -6.38 -11.24
N GLN A 81 1.10 -5.83 -11.51
CA GLN A 81 2.07 -6.35 -12.46
C GLN A 81 3.20 -6.99 -11.65
N VAL A 82 3.47 -8.26 -11.86
CA VAL A 82 4.43 -9.02 -11.06
C VAL A 82 5.70 -9.28 -11.84
N ALA A 83 6.85 -9.05 -11.22
CA ALA A 83 8.15 -9.39 -11.80
C ALA A 83 9.10 -9.77 -10.66
N GLY A 84 9.60 -11.00 -10.67
CA GLY A 84 10.53 -11.48 -9.65
C GLY A 84 9.91 -11.43 -8.26
N ASN A 85 10.56 -10.71 -7.35
CA ASN A 85 10.07 -10.55 -5.98
C ASN A 85 9.40 -9.18 -5.77
N HIS A 86 8.94 -8.55 -6.86
CA HIS A 86 8.24 -7.26 -6.79
C HIS A 86 6.90 -7.34 -7.50
N PHE A 87 5.97 -6.49 -7.08
CA PHE A 87 4.80 -6.19 -7.91
C PHE A 87 4.50 -4.70 -7.83
N ALA A 88 3.96 -4.17 -8.91
CA ALA A 88 3.63 -2.75 -9.03
C ALA A 88 2.13 -2.59 -9.24
N VAL A 89 1.57 -1.54 -8.64
CA VAL A 89 0.14 -1.23 -8.74
C VAL A 89 0.00 0.24 -9.10
N VAL A 90 -0.82 0.52 -10.10
CA VAL A 90 -1.25 1.90 -10.37
C VAL A 90 -2.53 2.11 -9.57
N MET A 91 -2.56 3.15 -8.77
CA MET A 91 -3.73 3.46 -7.97
C MET A 91 -3.93 4.97 -7.89
N GLY A 92 -5.12 5.36 -7.55
CA GLY A 92 -5.43 6.77 -7.44
C GLY A 92 -6.62 7.03 -6.57
N MET A 93 -6.83 8.31 -6.27
CA MET A 93 -7.99 8.72 -5.50
C MET A 93 -8.43 10.11 -5.91
N ASP A 94 -9.71 10.37 -5.68
CA ASP A 94 -10.35 11.67 -5.84
C ASP A 94 -10.91 12.01 -4.47
N ALA A 95 -10.34 13.03 -3.82
CA ALA A 95 -10.64 13.34 -2.43
C ALA A 95 -10.63 14.85 -2.19
N THR A 96 -11.39 15.28 -1.19
CA THR A 96 -11.30 16.64 -0.68
C THR A 96 -10.51 16.61 0.61
N MET A 97 -9.41 17.37 0.63
CA MET A 97 -8.54 17.50 1.80
C MET A 97 -8.93 18.76 2.58
N LYS A 98 -8.86 18.70 3.90
CA LYS A 98 -9.34 19.78 4.77
C LYS A 98 -8.71 21.14 4.47
N ASP A 99 -7.41 21.15 4.12
CA ASP A 99 -6.68 22.39 3.95
C ASP A 99 -6.37 22.75 2.48
N GLN A 100 -6.64 21.84 1.56
CA GLN A 100 -6.20 21.97 0.18
C GLN A 100 -7.32 21.87 -0.84
N GLY A 101 -8.52 21.50 -0.42
CA GLY A 101 -9.65 21.33 -1.31
C GLY A 101 -9.61 19.99 -2.05
N ARG A 102 -10.40 19.89 -3.10
CA ARG A 102 -10.52 18.64 -3.88
C ARG A 102 -9.31 18.44 -4.77
N MET A 103 -8.80 17.23 -4.77
CA MET A 103 -7.64 16.85 -5.54
C MET A 103 -7.77 15.45 -6.05
N LYS A 104 -7.17 15.20 -7.21
CA LYS A 104 -7.05 13.85 -7.77
C LYS A 104 -5.58 13.48 -7.77
N MET A 105 -5.28 12.27 -7.32
CA MET A 105 -3.92 11.76 -7.27
C MET A 105 -3.85 10.43 -7.99
N ASP A 106 -2.82 10.28 -8.81
CA ASP A 106 -2.48 9.01 -9.44
C ASP A 106 -1.05 8.68 -9.04
N GLU A 107 -0.80 7.42 -8.71
CA GLU A 107 0.53 7.02 -8.27
C GLU A 107 0.83 5.58 -8.70
N ILE A 108 2.11 5.28 -8.78
CA ILE A 108 2.59 3.90 -8.93
C ILE A 108 3.20 3.52 -7.59
N VAL A 109 2.81 2.35 -7.09
CA VAL A 109 3.40 1.83 -5.86
C VAL A 109 4.08 0.51 -6.19
N VAL A 110 5.35 0.40 -5.80
CA VAL A 110 6.13 -0.83 -6.00
C VAL A 110 6.30 -1.51 -4.65
N TYR A 111 5.91 -2.77 -4.61
CA TYR A 111 5.98 -3.59 -3.41
C TYR A 111 7.07 -4.65 -3.58
N GLN A 112 7.93 -4.79 -2.59
CA GLN A 112 8.91 -5.86 -2.54
C GLN A 112 8.43 -6.94 -1.58
N VAL A 113 8.49 -8.20 -2.02
CA VAL A 113 8.04 -9.35 -1.25
C VAL A 113 9.23 -10.20 -0.85
N LYS A 114 9.25 -10.65 0.39
CA LYS A 114 10.25 -11.58 0.90
C LYS A 114 9.55 -12.52 1.87
N ASP A 115 9.77 -13.82 1.69
CA ASP A 115 9.18 -14.85 2.55
C ASP A 115 7.67 -14.71 2.73
N GLY A 116 6.98 -14.39 1.62
CA GLY A 116 5.53 -14.29 1.61
C GLY A 116 4.95 -13.03 2.23
N LYS A 117 5.78 -12.04 2.52
CA LYS A 117 5.34 -10.79 3.12
C LYS A 117 5.88 -9.60 2.36
N ILE A 118 5.14 -8.50 2.38
CA ILE A 118 5.60 -7.24 1.83
C ILE A 118 6.59 -6.65 2.82
N VAL A 119 7.84 -6.43 2.36
CA VAL A 119 8.90 -5.86 3.19
C VAL A 119 9.18 -4.40 2.86
N LYS A 120 8.67 -3.92 1.73
CA LYS A 120 8.82 -2.52 1.33
C LYS A 120 7.71 -2.11 0.38
N GLU A 121 7.17 -0.93 0.60
CA GLU A 121 6.32 -0.25 -0.37
C GLU A 121 6.97 1.09 -0.70
N GLN A 122 7.01 1.42 -1.98
CA GLN A 122 7.61 2.67 -2.43
C GLN A 122 6.68 3.37 -3.41
N PHE A 123 6.39 4.62 -3.13
CA PHE A 123 5.45 5.44 -3.89
C PHE A 123 6.15 6.31 -4.91
N PHE A 124 5.54 6.46 -6.08
CA PHE A 124 6.01 7.30 -7.18
C PHE A 124 4.84 8.16 -7.66
N TYR A 125 4.97 9.46 -7.46
CA TYR A 125 3.97 10.42 -7.92
C TYR A 125 4.57 11.81 -8.10
#